data_b9a989ac65118f76d8be68114aaa5a98
#
_entry.id   b9a989ac65118f76d8be68114aaa5a98
#
_cell.length_a   1.000
_cell.length_b   1.000
_cell.length_c   1.000
_cell.angle_alpha   90.00
_cell.angle_beta   90.00
_cell.angle_gamma   90.00
#
_symmetry.space_group_name_H-M   'P 1'
#
loop_
_entity.id
_entity.type
_entity.pdbx_description
1 polymer ?
#
loop_
_entity_poly.entity_id
_entity_poly.type
_entity_poly.pdbx_seq_one_letter_code
_entity_poly.pdbx_strand_id
1 'polypeptide(L)'
;PRSTLFPYTTLFRSTGEILAEAGTIVTRELADAIQNAAVPFVWIQGEEDRRIKVLSNLMVDMHHYLPEIENLEELGVTELVYYPVLEKILEENDTLEDRIAAIRRDIHDLIPKHITREDIFASINYNMHLEYGIGNDDDIDHLGNRRIRAVGELLQNQYRIGLSRLERVVRERMTTQDLEGISPQSLINIKPVTAAVKEFFGSSQLSQFMDQNNPQDRKSTRLNSSHITISYA
;
A
#
# COMPACT_ATOMS: atom_id res chain seq x y z
N PRO A 1 26.83 -10.85 -5.40
CA PRO A 1 27.19 -11.18 -4.02
C PRO A 1 26.39 -10.25 -3.13
N ARG A 2 25.53 -10.83 -2.28
CA ARG A 2 24.79 -10.02 -1.30
C ARG A 2 25.83 -9.47 -0.33
N SER A 3 25.94 -8.16 -0.21
CA SER A 3 26.80 -7.50 0.78
C SER A 3 26.40 -7.98 2.17
N THR A 4 27.36 -8.47 2.94
CA THR A 4 27.11 -8.89 4.32
C THR A 4 27.07 -7.63 5.17
N LEU A 5 25.92 -7.31 5.72
CA LEU A 5 25.71 -6.12 6.56
C LEU A 5 25.93 -6.44 8.04
N PHE A 6 26.59 -5.53 8.75
CA PHE A 6 26.87 -5.64 10.16
C PHE A 6 26.40 -4.38 10.90
N PRO A 7 25.77 -4.48 12.09
CA PRO A 7 25.55 -3.33 12.94
C PRO A 7 26.89 -2.70 13.33
N TYR A 8 27.01 -1.40 13.14
CA TYR A 8 28.22 -0.65 13.52
C TYR A 8 28.36 -0.48 15.04
N THR A 9 27.23 -0.37 15.73
CA THR A 9 27.16 -0.23 17.18
C THR A 9 26.22 -1.27 17.76
N THR A 10 26.41 -1.67 19.00
CA THR A 10 25.46 -2.52 19.71
C THR A 10 24.09 -1.86 19.74
N LEU A 11 23.07 -2.59 19.33
CA LEU A 11 21.68 -2.14 19.27
C LEU A 11 20.96 -2.57 20.55
N PHE A 12 20.22 -1.65 21.14
CA PHE A 12 19.44 -1.89 22.34
C PHE A 12 17.96 -1.67 22.05
N ARG A 13 17.11 -2.47 22.70
CA ARG A 13 15.68 -2.16 22.83
C ARG A 13 15.50 -0.93 23.72
N SER A 14 14.31 -0.32 23.68
CA SER A 14 13.89 0.72 24.63
C SER A 14 13.98 0.26 26.09
N THR A 15 13.86 -1.05 26.33
CA THR A 15 14.02 -1.71 27.65
C THR A 15 15.47 -1.83 28.10
N GLY A 16 16.46 -1.52 27.26
CA GLY A 16 17.90 -1.68 27.56
C GLY A 16 18.46 -3.08 27.25
N GLU A 17 17.64 -4.00 26.72
CA GLU A 17 18.11 -5.30 26.24
C GLU A 17 18.92 -5.18 24.95
N ILE A 18 19.98 -5.98 24.83
CA ILE A 18 20.80 -6.03 23.62
C ILE A 18 20.03 -6.78 22.53
N LEU A 19 19.74 -6.11 21.43
CA LEU A 19 19.15 -6.69 20.22
C LEU A 19 20.20 -7.34 19.32
N ALA A 20 21.30 -6.64 19.12
CA ALA A 20 22.43 -7.10 18.32
C ALA A 20 23.73 -6.47 18.79
N GLU A 21 24.78 -7.27 18.87
CA GLU A 21 26.13 -6.78 19.15
C GLU A 21 26.76 -6.19 17.88
N ALA A 22 27.64 -5.23 18.08
CA ALA A 22 28.42 -4.65 16.98
C ALA A 22 29.20 -5.75 16.23
N GLY A 23 29.13 -5.73 14.90
CA GLY A 23 29.81 -6.72 14.06
C GLY A 23 29.08 -8.05 13.88
N THR A 24 27.87 -8.21 14.41
CA THR A 24 27.03 -9.39 14.14
C THR A 24 26.47 -9.33 12.72
N ILE A 25 26.42 -10.48 12.01
CA ILE A 25 25.81 -10.53 10.69
C ILE A 25 24.30 -10.28 10.81
N VAL A 26 23.77 -9.30 10.05
CA VAL A 26 22.34 -9.05 9.99
C VAL A 26 21.67 -10.16 9.15
N THR A 27 21.06 -11.11 9.85
CA THR A 27 20.20 -12.13 9.25
C THR A 27 18.80 -11.55 9.07
N ARG A 28 17.94 -12.27 8.33
CA ARG A 28 16.53 -11.85 8.16
C ARG A 28 15.80 -11.83 9.52
N GLU A 29 16.00 -12.83 10.33
CA GLU A 29 15.40 -12.92 11.68
C GLU A 29 15.84 -11.75 12.58
N LEU A 30 17.13 -11.37 12.50
CA LEU A 30 17.62 -10.22 13.24
C LEU A 30 17.06 -8.90 12.71
N ALA A 31 16.89 -8.78 11.39
CA ALA A 31 16.26 -7.60 10.79
C ALA A 31 14.80 -7.45 11.22
N ASP A 32 14.03 -8.55 11.22
CA ASP A 32 12.65 -8.59 11.70
C ASP A 32 12.57 -8.25 13.19
N ALA A 33 13.51 -8.75 14.02
CA ALA A 33 13.58 -8.41 15.44
C ALA A 33 13.88 -6.90 15.67
N ILE A 34 14.77 -6.33 14.86
CA ILE A 34 15.10 -4.89 14.92
C ILE A 34 13.89 -4.05 14.50
N GLN A 35 13.18 -4.45 13.44
CA GLN A 35 11.98 -3.78 12.99
C GLN A 35 10.90 -3.80 14.08
N ASN A 36 10.66 -4.96 14.67
CA ASN A 36 9.66 -5.13 15.73
C ASN A 36 10.05 -4.50 17.06
N ALA A 37 11.30 -4.13 17.25
CA ALA A 37 11.73 -3.33 18.40
C ALA A 37 11.43 -1.83 18.24
N ALA A 38 10.83 -1.40 17.13
CA ALA A 38 10.48 -0.02 16.82
C ALA A 38 11.64 0.97 16.93
N VAL A 39 12.87 0.51 16.63
CA VAL A 39 14.07 1.36 16.68
C VAL A 39 14.00 2.36 15.52
N PRO A 40 14.08 3.69 15.76
CA PRO A 40 13.87 4.68 14.70
C PRO A 40 14.98 4.68 13.65
N PHE A 41 16.18 4.28 14.00
CA PHE A 41 17.30 4.14 13.05
C PHE A 41 18.37 3.18 13.58
N VAL A 42 19.12 2.62 12.64
CA VAL A 42 20.24 1.72 12.91
C VAL A 42 21.46 2.19 12.13
N TRP A 43 22.65 2.10 12.75
CA TRP A 43 23.90 2.27 12.02
C TRP A 43 24.43 0.92 11.56
N ILE A 44 24.65 0.77 10.29
CA ILE A 44 25.26 -0.41 9.69
C ILE A 44 26.62 -0.07 9.09
N GLN A 45 27.49 -1.06 9.07
CA GLN A 45 28.78 -0.97 8.41
C GLN A 45 28.61 -1.49 6.98
N GLY A 46 28.85 -0.64 6.01
CA GLY A 46 28.87 -0.99 4.60
C GLY A 46 30.27 -1.39 4.13
N GLU A 47 30.41 -1.58 2.84
CA GLU A 47 31.71 -1.78 2.19
C GLU A 47 32.63 -0.55 2.43
N GLU A 48 33.96 -0.77 2.43
CA GLU A 48 34.96 0.28 2.65
C GLU A 48 34.88 0.98 4.03
N ASP A 49 34.42 0.29 5.07
CA ASP A 49 34.32 0.84 6.46
C ASP A 49 33.43 2.08 6.58
N ARG A 50 32.50 2.28 5.64
CA ARG A 50 31.53 3.37 5.66
C ARG A 50 30.42 3.09 6.66
N ARG A 51 30.08 4.12 7.44
CA ARG A 51 28.94 4.09 8.37
C ARG A 51 27.69 4.58 7.62
N ILE A 52 26.66 3.75 7.63
CA ILE A 52 25.42 4.03 6.92
C ILE A 52 24.29 4.01 7.93
N LYS A 53 23.48 5.07 7.93
CA LYS A 53 22.32 5.21 8.81
C LYS A 53 21.08 4.75 8.07
N VAL A 54 20.47 3.66 8.52
CA VAL A 54 19.19 3.15 8.00
C VAL A 54 18.06 3.64 8.89
N LEU A 55 17.06 4.29 8.30
CA LEU A 55 15.88 4.80 8.97
C LEU A 55 14.75 3.79 8.89
N SER A 56 13.98 3.66 9.98
CA SER A 56 12.76 2.88 10.04
C SER A 56 11.54 3.75 9.71
N ASN A 57 10.50 3.15 9.17
CA ASN A 57 9.18 3.76 9.05
C ASN A 57 8.27 3.52 10.26
N LEU A 58 8.80 2.88 11.31
CA LEU A 58 8.11 2.55 12.56
C LEU A 58 6.87 1.66 12.38
N MET A 59 6.83 0.88 11.31
CA MET A 59 5.79 -0.13 11.14
C MET A 59 6.26 -1.45 11.77
N VAL A 60 5.45 -1.99 12.69
CA VAL A 60 5.78 -3.17 13.49
C VAL A 60 4.70 -4.24 13.38
N ASP A 61 5.05 -5.49 13.69
CA ASP A 61 4.08 -6.57 13.80
C ASP A 61 3.41 -6.53 15.19
N MET A 62 2.08 -6.43 15.18
CA MET A 62 1.28 -6.34 16.39
C MET A 62 1.34 -7.62 17.25
N HIS A 63 1.53 -8.80 16.65
CA HIS A 63 1.69 -10.05 17.40
C HIS A 63 2.86 -10.03 18.38
N HIS A 64 3.88 -9.24 18.08
CA HIS A 64 5.04 -9.10 18.96
C HIS A 64 4.70 -8.40 20.29
N TYR A 65 3.73 -7.49 20.26
CA TYR A 65 3.31 -6.67 21.41
C TYR A 65 2.10 -7.21 22.14
N LEU A 66 1.21 -7.90 21.42
CA LEU A 66 -0.02 -8.49 21.95
C LEU A 66 -0.15 -9.96 21.54
N PRO A 67 0.72 -10.85 22.04
CA PRO A 67 0.68 -12.28 21.72
C PRO A 67 -0.56 -12.99 22.26
N GLU A 68 -1.30 -12.34 23.18
CA GLU A 68 -2.52 -12.87 23.79
C GLU A 68 -3.70 -12.87 22.81
N ILE A 69 -3.61 -12.11 21.71
CA ILE A 69 -4.67 -12.00 20.70
C ILE A 69 -4.34 -12.97 19.55
N GLU A 70 -5.00 -14.11 19.51
CA GLU A 70 -4.78 -15.11 18.45
C GLU A 70 -5.26 -14.66 17.07
N ASN A 71 -6.36 -13.89 16.99
CA ASN A 71 -7.05 -13.51 15.75
C ASN A 71 -7.04 -12.00 15.54
N LEU A 72 -5.93 -11.43 15.07
CA LEU A 72 -5.83 -10.02 14.72
C LEU A 72 -6.71 -9.64 13.51
N GLU A 73 -6.97 -10.58 12.60
CA GLU A 73 -7.84 -10.37 11.44
C GLU A 73 -9.29 -10.02 11.82
N GLU A 74 -9.81 -10.59 12.92
CA GLU A 74 -11.14 -10.26 13.44
C GLU A 74 -11.24 -8.83 13.99
N LEU A 75 -10.10 -8.25 14.33
CA LEU A 75 -9.99 -6.85 14.73
C LEU A 75 -9.78 -5.91 13.53
N GLY A 76 -9.59 -6.47 12.33
CA GLY A 76 -9.30 -5.72 11.10
C GLY A 76 -7.82 -5.42 10.89
N VAL A 77 -6.93 -6.02 11.69
CA VAL A 77 -5.47 -5.88 11.56
C VAL A 77 -4.95 -6.96 10.64
N THR A 78 -4.67 -6.62 9.40
CA THR A 78 -4.17 -7.53 8.36
C THR A 78 -2.75 -7.19 7.90
N GLU A 79 -2.23 -6.05 8.35
CA GLU A 79 -0.96 -5.48 7.93
C GLU A 79 -0.14 -5.04 9.15
N LEU A 80 1.09 -4.61 8.92
CA LEU A 80 1.91 -3.99 9.96
C LEU A 80 1.24 -2.73 10.51
N VAL A 81 1.44 -2.46 11.79
CA VAL A 81 0.82 -1.34 12.50
C VAL A 81 1.85 -0.25 12.82
N TYR A 82 1.37 0.98 12.89
CA TYR A 82 2.19 2.15 13.19
C TYR A 82 2.47 2.24 14.70
N TYR A 83 3.71 2.03 15.07
CA TYR A 83 4.15 1.91 16.47
C TYR A 83 3.76 3.09 17.37
N PRO A 84 3.89 4.38 16.97
CA PRO A 84 3.54 5.48 17.84
C PRO A 84 2.06 5.52 18.27
N VAL A 85 1.16 4.98 17.46
CA VAL A 85 -0.26 4.83 17.81
C VAL A 85 -0.46 3.61 18.71
N LEU A 86 0.22 2.50 18.39
CA LEU A 86 0.20 1.29 19.22
C LEU A 86 0.73 1.58 20.62
N GLU A 87 1.84 2.29 20.74
CA GLU A 87 2.45 2.68 22.04
C GLU A 87 1.45 3.44 22.92
N LYS A 88 0.75 4.43 22.35
CA LYS A 88 -0.31 5.16 23.07
C LYS A 88 -1.44 4.26 23.54
N ILE A 89 -1.88 3.34 22.69
CA ILE A 89 -2.94 2.38 23.06
C ILE A 89 -2.48 1.49 24.21
N LEU A 90 -1.22 1.06 24.20
CA LEU A 90 -0.65 0.22 25.26
C LEU A 90 -0.44 0.98 26.58
N GLU A 91 -0.08 2.26 26.52
CA GLU A 91 0.13 3.13 27.69
C GLU A 91 -1.18 3.60 28.33
N GLU A 92 -2.19 3.91 27.50
CA GLU A 92 -3.47 4.44 27.99
C GLU A 92 -4.43 3.36 28.50
N ASN A 93 -4.22 2.09 28.13
CA ASN A 93 -5.15 1.00 28.46
C ASN A 93 -4.41 -0.15 29.16
N ASP A 94 -4.78 -0.42 30.40
CA ASP A 94 -4.18 -1.49 31.20
C ASP A 94 -4.79 -2.87 30.93
N THR A 95 -6.09 -2.92 30.60
CA THR A 95 -6.80 -4.19 30.40
C THR A 95 -6.81 -4.62 28.92
N LEU A 96 -6.82 -5.93 28.69
CA LEU A 96 -6.88 -6.47 27.32
C LEU A 96 -8.16 -6.05 26.57
N GLU A 97 -9.28 -5.99 27.29
CA GLU A 97 -10.58 -5.59 26.73
C GLU A 97 -10.56 -4.12 26.29
N ASP A 98 -9.98 -3.24 27.10
CA ASP A 98 -9.86 -1.81 26.76
C ASP A 98 -8.90 -1.61 25.58
N ARG A 99 -7.81 -2.37 25.51
CA ARG A 99 -6.88 -2.38 24.36
C ARG A 99 -7.58 -2.79 23.07
N ILE A 100 -8.37 -3.87 23.11
CA ILE A 100 -9.15 -4.33 21.94
C ILE A 100 -10.16 -3.27 21.50
N ALA A 101 -10.83 -2.62 22.44
CA ALA A 101 -11.79 -1.55 22.14
C ALA A 101 -11.10 -0.33 21.53
N ALA A 102 -9.91 0.05 22.05
CA ALA A 102 -9.10 1.13 21.51
C ALA A 102 -8.56 0.81 20.10
N ILE A 103 -8.09 -0.41 19.86
CA ILE A 103 -7.63 -0.87 18.54
C ILE A 103 -8.76 -0.75 17.51
N ARG A 104 -9.97 -1.20 17.83
CA ARG A 104 -11.13 -1.08 16.92
C ARG A 104 -11.52 0.37 16.65
N ARG A 105 -11.40 1.24 17.63
CA ARG A 105 -11.69 2.66 17.50
C ARG A 105 -10.68 3.36 16.59
N ASP A 106 -9.40 3.10 16.80
CA ASP A 106 -8.30 3.84 16.19
C ASP A 106 -7.64 3.05 15.04
N ILE A 107 -8.33 2.04 14.49
CA ILE A 107 -7.80 1.16 13.42
C ILE A 107 -7.29 1.92 12.19
N HIS A 108 -7.89 3.06 11.86
CA HIS A 108 -7.50 3.87 10.69
C HIS A 108 -6.20 4.63 10.92
N ASP A 109 -5.88 4.97 12.16
CA ASP A 109 -4.64 5.64 12.53
C ASP A 109 -3.56 4.59 12.82
N LEU A 110 -3.96 3.42 13.32
CA LEU A 110 -3.09 2.29 13.59
C LEU A 110 -2.55 1.66 12.29
N ILE A 111 -3.42 1.54 11.26
CA ILE A 111 -3.03 1.10 9.92
C ILE A 111 -3.27 2.27 8.94
N PRO A 112 -2.33 3.23 8.87
CA PRO A 112 -2.49 4.38 8.00
C PRO A 112 -2.49 3.93 6.53
N LYS A 113 -3.57 4.23 5.80
CA LYS A 113 -3.65 4.02 4.34
C LYS A 113 -3.17 5.24 3.54
N HIS A 114 -2.54 6.18 4.21
CA HIS A 114 -1.87 7.33 3.62
C HIS A 114 -0.37 7.26 3.90
N ILE A 115 0.43 7.94 3.11
CA ILE A 115 1.89 8.00 3.29
C ILE A 115 2.17 8.82 4.55
N THR A 116 2.91 8.23 5.49
CA THR A 116 3.37 8.90 6.70
C THR A 116 4.64 9.70 6.42
N ARG A 117 4.99 10.60 7.33
CA ARG A 117 6.24 11.35 7.24
C ARG A 117 7.46 10.42 7.33
N GLU A 118 7.36 9.42 8.18
CA GLU A 118 8.39 8.41 8.41
C GLU A 118 8.61 7.55 7.16
N ASP A 119 7.53 7.20 6.43
CA ASP A 119 7.63 6.50 5.14
C ASP A 119 8.41 7.31 4.10
N ILE A 120 8.18 8.62 4.04
CA ILE A 120 8.90 9.50 3.11
C ILE A 120 10.39 9.48 3.41
N PHE A 121 10.77 9.65 4.69
CA PHE A 121 12.18 9.64 5.09
C PHE A 121 12.83 8.27 4.88
N ALA A 122 12.15 7.18 5.24
CA ALA A 122 12.64 5.82 5.05
C ALA A 122 12.81 5.51 3.55
N SER A 123 11.87 5.91 2.69
CA SER A 123 11.94 5.70 1.24
C SER A 123 13.09 6.46 0.59
N ILE A 124 13.29 7.74 0.95
CA ILE A 124 14.42 8.53 0.47
C ILE A 124 15.74 7.91 0.93
N ASN A 125 15.82 7.53 2.20
CA ASN A 125 16.99 6.88 2.79
C ASN A 125 17.31 5.57 2.08
N TYR A 126 16.32 4.72 1.83
CA TYR A 126 16.48 3.47 1.06
C TYR A 126 17.01 3.74 -0.35
N ASN A 127 16.43 4.69 -1.06
CA ASN A 127 16.85 5.03 -2.42
C ASN A 127 18.31 5.52 -2.47
N MET A 128 18.72 6.32 -1.50
CA MET A 128 20.12 6.76 -1.37
C MET A 128 21.09 5.59 -1.11
N HIS A 129 20.63 4.54 -0.42
CA HIS A 129 21.47 3.39 -0.08
C HIS A 129 21.65 2.40 -1.24
N LEU A 130 20.76 2.41 -2.24
CA LEU A 130 20.93 1.61 -3.47
C LEU A 130 22.26 1.93 -4.17
N GLU A 131 22.70 3.19 -4.13
CA GLU A 131 23.98 3.61 -4.67
C GLU A 131 25.19 2.93 -3.98
N TYR A 132 25.02 2.54 -2.72
CA TYR A 132 26.05 1.83 -1.93
C TYR A 132 25.87 0.31 -1.93
N GLY A 133 25.02 -0.22 -2.81
CA GLY A 133 24.75 -1.67 -2.91
C GLY A 133 23.93 -2.23 -1.75
N ILE A 134 23.27 -1.39 -0.96
CA ILE A 134 22.37 -1.79 0.12
C ILE A 134 20.94 -1.69 -0.38
N GLY A 135 20.28 -2.82 -0.47
CA GLY A 135 18.94 -2.95 -1.03
C GLY A 135 18.96 -3.66 -2.38
N ASN A 136 17.80 -3.75 -3.00
CA ASN A 136 17.63 -4.31 -4.34
C ASN A 136 16.75 -3.37 -5.15
N ASP A 137 17.09 -3.22 -6.43
CA ASP A 137 16.22 -2.56 -7.39
C ASP A 137 15.01 -3.44 -7.69
N ASP A 138 13.85 -2.80 -7.78
CA ASP A 138 12.63 -3.49 -8.19
C ASP A 138 12.59 -3.68 -9.70
N ASP A 139 12.25 -4.90 -10.13
CA ASP A 139 11.99 -5.18 -11.53
C ASP A 139 10.64 -4.60 -11.94
N ILE A 140 10.67 -3.62 -12.87
CA ILE A 140 9.47 -2.92 -13.37
C ILE A 140 8.50 -3.89 -14.06
N ASP A 141 9.04 -4.93 -14.72
CA ASP A 141 8.22 -5.88 -15.47
C ASP A 141 7.68 -7.04 -14.63
N HIS A 142 8.17 -7.19 -13.39
CA HIS A 142 7.68 -8.20 -12.46
C HIS A 142 6.21 -7.94 -12.12
N LEU A 143 5.36 -8.98 -12.24
CA LEU A 143 3.92 -8.84 -12.00
C LEU A 143 3.54 -8.44 -10.58
N GLY A 144 4.42 -8.61 -9.60
CA GLY A 144 4.26 -8.09 -8.24
C GLY A 144 4.31 -6.56 -8.18
N ASN A 145 5.12 -5.93 -9.06
CA ASN A 145 5.28 -4.47 -9.13
C ASN A 145 4.33 -3.83 -10.16
N ARG A 146 3.84 -4.63 -11.10
CA ARG A 146 2.94 -4.19 -12.16
C ARG A 146 1.49 -4.56 -11.84
N ARG A 147 0.77 -3.61 -11.29
CA ARG A 147 -0.62 -3.81 -10.90
C ARG A 147 -1.55 -3.85 -12.12
N ILE A 148 -2.43 -4.85 -12.16
CA ILE A 148 -3.51 -4.96 -13.14
C ILE A 148 -4.77 -4.32 -12.54
N ARG A 149 -5.38 -3.36 -13.25
CA ARG A 149 -6.65 -2.77 -12.85
C ARG A 149 -7.80 -3.70 -13.19
N ALA A 150 -8.57 -4.09 -12.17
CA ALA A 150 -9.77 -4.91 -12.34
C ALA A 150 -10.93 -4.09 -12.91
N VAL A 151 -11.95 -4.77 -13.44
CA VAL A 151 -13.16 -4.14 -14.01
C VAL A 151 -13.86 -3.23 -13.01
N GLY A 152 -13.91 -3.63 -11.73
CA GLY A 152 -14.52 -2.81 -10.68
C GLY A 152 -13.90 -1.44 -10.53
N GLU A 153 -12.57 -1.34 -10.58
CA GLU A 153 -11.85 -0.08 -10.51
C GLU A 153 -12.09 0.80 -11.74
N LEU A 154 -12.14 0.19 -12.93
CA LEU A 154 -12.43 0.89 -14.16
C LEU A 154 -13.86 1.46 -14.16
N LEU A 155 -14.84 0.68 -13.69
CA LEU A 155 -16.20 1.13 -13.49
C LEU A 155 -16.33 2.23 -12.45
N GLN A 156 -15.62 2.12 -11.32
CA GLN A 156 -15.60 3.15 -10.30
C GLN A 156 -15.17 4.51 -10.88
N ASN A 157 -14.16 4.53 -11.73
CA ASN A 157 -13.71 5.75 -12.40
C ASN A 157 -14.78 6.32 -13.32
N GLN A 158 -15.53 5.47 -14.06
CA GLN A 158 -16.63 5.91 -14.90
C GLN A 158 -17.81 6.45 -14.10
N TYR A 159 -18.15 5.82 -13.00
CA TYR A 159 -19.16 6.33 -12.07
C TYR A 159 -18.75 7.69 -11.49
N ARG A 160 -17.49 7.87 -11.11
CA ARG A 160 -16.97 9.14 -10.61
C ARG A 160 -17.13 10.25 -11.65
N ILE A 161 -16.80 9.99 -12.91
CA ILE A 161 -17.01 10.94 -14.03
C ILE A 161 -18.49 11.23 -14.22
N GLY A 162 -19.34 10.21 -14.23
CA GLY A 162 -20.78 10.36 -14.35
C GLY A 162 -21.42 11.18 -13.24
N LEU A 163 -21.00 10.93 -11.98
CA LEU A 163 -21.47 11.69 -10.82
C LEU A 163 -20.98 13.14 -10.83
N SER A 164 -19.75 13.40 -11.24
CA SER A 164 -19.24 14.77 -11.38
C SER A 164 -19.99 15.56 -12.45
N ARG A 165 -20.34 14.92 -13.58
CA ARG A 165 -21.22 15.53 -14.59
C ARG A 165 -22.63 15.81 -14.04
N LEU A 166 -23.17 14.87 -13.25
CA LEU A 166 -24.48 15.02 -12.61
C LEU A 166 -24.46 16.18 -11.60
N GLU A 167 -23.43 16.24 -10.74
CA GLU A 167 -23.27 17.33 -9.77
C GLU A 167 -23.28 18.70 -10.46
N ARG A 168 -22.55 18.84 -11.57
CA ARG A 168 -22.53 20.10 -12.34
C ARG A 168 -23.92 20.49 -12.86
N VAL A 169 -24.66 19.53 -13.40
CA VAL A 169 -26.03 19.77 -13.91
C VAL A 169 -26.99 20.14 -12.78
N VAL A 170 -26.88 19.48 -11.63
CA VAL A 170 -27.69 19.80 -10.45
C VAL A 170 -27.37 21.21 -9.95
N ARG A 171 -26.10 21.57 -9.88
CA ARG A 171 -25.67 22.92 -9.46
C ARG A 171 -26.18 24.00 -10.42
N GLU A 172 -26.11 23.78 -11.75
CA GLU A 172 -26.69 24.70 -12.73
C GLU A 172 -28.21 24.86 -12.57
N ARG A 173 -28.93 23.77 -12.32
CA ARG A 173 -30.39 23.82 -12.09
C ARG A 173 -30.75 24.55 -10.81
N MET A 174 -29.99 24.35 -9.75
CA MET A 174 -30.21 25.04 -8.47
C MET A 174 -30.01 26.57 -8.59
N THR A 175 -29.16 27.02 -9.52
CA THR A 175 -28.95 28.46 -9.74
C THR A 175 -29.97 29.09 -10.69
N THR A 176 -30.62 28.28 -11.57
CA THR A 176 -31.53 28.80 -12.61
C THR A 176 -33.01 28.62 -12.30
N GLN A 177 -33.37 27.76 -11.36
CA GLN A 177 -34.77 27.49 -10.98
C GLN A 177 -35.16 28.19 -9.69
N ASP A 178 -36.41 28.70 -9.63
CA ASP A 178 -36.97 29.22 -8.40
C ASP A 178 -37.08 28.14 -7.33
N LEU A 179 -36.63 28.46 -6.13
CA LEU A 179 -36.52 27.50 -5.03
C LEU A 179 -37.88 27.09 -4.42
N GLU A 180 -38.97 27.75 -4.79
CA GLU A 180 -40.29 27.42 -4.29
C GLU A 180 -40.86 26.17 -4.97
N GLY A 181 -40.92 25.06 -4.23
CA GLY A 181 -41.54 23.80 -4.68
C GLY A 181 -40.58 22.79 -5.33
N ILE A 182 -39.28 22.99 -5.29
CA ILE A 182 -38.31 22.03 -5.84
C ILE A 182 -38.20 20.79 -4.96
N SER A 183 -38.42 19.62 -5.55
CA SER A 183 -38.10 18.34 -4.94
C SER A 183 -36.71 17.85 -5.37
N PRO A 184 -35.96 17.12 -4.51
CA PRO A 184 -34.68 16.53 -4.91
C PRO A 184 -34.75 15.65 -6.16
N GLN A 185 -35.90 15.01 -6.39
CA GLN A 185 -36.15 14.16 -7.54
C GLN A 185 -36.24 14.94 -8.86
N SER A 186 -36.71 16.19 -8.85
CA SER A 186 -36.79 17.02 -10.04
C SER A 186 -35.43 17.57 -10.47
N LEU A 187 -34.50 17.71 -9.53
CA LEU A 187 -33.14 18.19 -9.76
C LEU A 187 -32.20 17.11 -10.31
N ILE A 188 -32.38 15.87 -9.83
CA ILE A 188 -31.49 14.75 -10.15
C ILE A 188 -31.87 14.16 -11.51
N ASN A 189 -30.90 14.16 -12.44
CA ASN A 189 -31.04 13.52 -13.74
C ASN A 189 -30.02 12.38 -13.88
N ILE A 190 -30.48 11.16 -13.96
CA ILE A 190 -29.65 9.94 -14.08
C ILE A 190 -28.93 9.82 -15.44
N LYS A 191 -29.38 10.54 -16.47
CA LYS A 191 -28.83 10.42 -17.84
C LYS A 191 -27.31 10.57 -17.94
N PRO A 192 -26.62 11.50 -17.26
CA PRO A 192 -25.15 11.63 -17.33
C PRO A 192 -24.41 10.40 -16.84
N VAL A 193 -24.91 9.77 -15.75
CA VAL A 193 -24.31 8.55 -15.20
C VAL A 193 -24.52 7.37 -16.14
N THR A 194 -25.74 7.19 -16.63
CA THR A 194 -26.06 6.13 -17.60
C THR A 194 -25.25 6.30 -18.90
N ALA A 195 -25.05 7.53 -19.38
CA ALA A 195 -24.24 7.81 -20.55
C ALA A 195 -22.76 7.43 -20.33
N ALA A 196 -22.18 7.76 -19.16
CA ALA A 196 -20.80 7.41 -18.84
C ALA A 196 -20.59 5.88 -18.77
N VAL A 197 -21.54 5.14 -18.20
CA VAL A 197 -21.48 3.66 -18.16
C VAL A 197 -21.63 3.06 -19.55
N LYS A 198 -22.58 3.56 -20.38
CA LYS A 198 -22.74 3.11 -21.77
C LYS A 198 -21.52 3.43 -22.63
N GLU A 199 -20.90 4.58 -22.44
CA GLU A 199 -19.65 4.98 -23.10
C GLU A 199 -18.53 3.99 -22.80
N PHE A 200 -18.39 3.57 -21.53
CA PHE A 200 -17.39 2.58 -21.14
C PHE A 200 -17.58 1.23 -21.82
N PHE A 201 -18.80 0.67 -21.79
CA PHE A 201 -19.06 -0.65 -22.40
C PHE A 201 -19.15 -0.62 -23.92
N GLY A 202 -19.52 0.49 -24.53
CA GLY A 202 -19.72 0.60 -25.97
C GLY A 202 -18.52 1.08 -26.78
N SER A 203 -17.68 1.95 -26.21
CA SER A 203 -16.61 2.61 -26.95
C SER A 203 -15.23 2.56 -26.29
N SER A 204 -15.10 1.99 -25.09
CA SER A 204 -13.80 1.87 -24.43
C SER A 204 -12.93 0.81 -25.12
N GLN A 205 -11.65 1.12 -25.32
CA GLN A 205 -10.67 0.15 -25.83
C GLN A 205 -10.48 -1.07 -24.90
N LEU A 206 -10.86 -0.95 -23.65
CA LEU A 206 -10.77 -2.01 -22.64
C LEU A 206 -12.00 -2.92 -22.62
N SER A 207 -13.09 -2.52 -23.27
CA SER A 207 -14.30 -3.33 -23.43
C SER A 207 -14.37 -3.91 -24.83
N GLN A 208 -14.11 -5.20 -24.95
CA GLN A 208 -14.11 -5.93 -26.24
C GLN A 208 -15.13 -7.05 -26.18
N PHE A 209 -15.59 -7.48 -27.37
CA PHE A 209 -16.42 -8.68 -27.49
C PHE A 209 -15.63 -9.90 -26.99
N MET A 210 -16.27 -10.73 -26.19
CA MET A 210 -15.70 -11.95 -25.66
C MET A 210 -15.79 -13.04 -26.71
N ASP A 211 -14.64 -13.63 -27.07
CA ASP A 211 -14.59 -14.80 -27.92
C ASP A 211 -15.03 -16.02 -27.11
N GLN A 212 -16.21 -16.56 -27.42
CA GLN A 212 -16.77 -17.69 -26.68
C GLN A 212 -16.22 -19.05 -27.13
N ASN A 213 -15.66 -19.17 -28.34
CA ASN A 213 -15.31 -20.45 -28.95
C ASN A 213 -13.89 -20.94 -28.64
N ASN A 214 -12.91 -20.09 -28.41
CA ASN A 214 -11.58 -20.51 -27.97
C ASN A 214 -10.72 -19.30 -27.52
N PRO A 215 -10.78 -18.88 -26.26
CA PRO A 215 -9.99 -17.73 -25.78
C PRO A 215 -8.47 -18.00 -25.74
N GLN A 216 -8.04 -19.29 -25.72
CA GLN A 216 -6.62 -19.64 -25.74
C GLN A 216 -6.01 -19.54 -27.14
N ASP A 217 -6.77 -19.79 -28.19
CA ASP A 217 -6.28 -19.73 -29.56
C ASP A 217 -5.86 -18.31 -29.95
N ARG A 218 -6.58 -17.30 -29.49
CA ARG A 218 -6.23 -15.89 -29.68
C ARG A 218 -4.91 -15.50 -29.00
N LYS A 219 -4.60 -16.10 -27.86
CA LYS A 219 -3.35 -15.89 -27.13
C LYS A 219 -2.18 -16.58 -27.83
N SER A 220 -2.36 -17.80 -28.33
CA SER A 220 -1.34 -18.55 -29.06
C SER A 220 -1.06 -17.94 -30.44
N THR A 221 -2.05 -17.45 -31.14
CA THR A 221 -1.89 -16.75 -32.44
C THR A 221 -1.08 -15.46 -32.29
N ARG A 222 -1.29 -14.71 -31.22
CA ARG A 222 -0.50 -13.51 -30.90
C ARG A 222 0.97 -13.83 -30.55
N LEU A 223 1.21 -14.90 -29.82
CA LEU A 223 2.55 -15.37 -29.50
C LEU A 223 3.28 -15.90 -30.73
N ASN A 224 2.60 -16.64 -31.60
CA ASN A 224 3.16 -17.13 -32.84
C ASN A 224 3.50 -16.02 -33.84
N SER A 225 2.72 -14.95 -33.90
CA SER A 225 3.03 -13.80 -34.76
C SER A 225 4.27 -13.05 -34.29
N SER A 226 4.52 -12.96 -32.99
CA SER A 226 5.75 -12.36 -32.46
C SER A 226 7.00 -13.25 -32.67
N HIS A 227 6.85 -14.57 -32.62
CA HIS A 227 7.94 -15.48 -32.92
C HIS A 227 8.31 -15.52 -34.40
N ILE A 228 7.34 -15.38 -35.30
CA ILE A 228 7.59 -15.30 -36.75
C ILE A 228 8.41 -14.05 -37.10
N THR A 229 8.18 -12.94 -36.42
CA THR A 229 8.95 -11.71 -36.65
C THR A 229 10.41 -11.81 -36.18
N ILE A 230 10.71 -12.61 -35.18
CA ILE A 230 12.07 -12.83 -34.66
C ILE A 230 12.88 -13.79 -35.56
N SER A 231 12.22 -14.71 -36.25
CA SER A 231 12.90 -15.67 -37.14
C SER A 231 13.35 -15.11 -38.49
N TYR A 232 12.95 -13.87 -38.84
CA TYR A 232 13.35 -13.17 -40.06
C TYR A 232 14.28 -11.97 -39.80
N ALA A 233 14.76 -11.77 -38.57
CA ALA A 233 15.79 -10.84 -38.18
C ALA A 233 17.10 -11.58 -37.84
#